data_2286e57cb4fa617632a901ee13ad77e6
#
_entry.id   2286e57cb4fa617632a901ee13ad77e6
#
_cell.length_a   1.000
_cell.length_b   1.000
_cell.length_c   1.000
_cell.angle_alpha   90.00
_cell.angle_beta   90.00
_cell.angle_gamma   90.00
#
_symmetry.space_group_name_H-M   'P 1'
#
loop_
_entity.id
_entity.type
_entity.pdbx_description
1 polymer ?
#
loop_
_entity_poly.entity_id
_entity_poly.type
_entity_poly.pdbx_seq_one_letter_code
_entity_poly.pdbx_strand_id
1 'polypeptide(L)'
;IEKAGTTLENETVLGDLVIAESVGEGNVTLKNVTVLGSVIVKGGGANSVYFDGVRVGGAVRLEKEGVHLRLRGDTALERVEIGLPCRITRDSTFEGALGALVIDLAKESAKEIQIEVPAKRVELLSRTNVALNADVETLRIDRDAEGAQLDIKRGVMVGELSIDARVALTGSGLVVSLVVSVSGVTVSGSLTVEKTGTEGGAKAPTTSGGSSGGSSGGSYVPVKIVTGAAAVPDV
;
A
#
# COMPACT_ATOMS: atom_id res chain seq x y z
N ILE A 1 -16.20 -17.58 10.08
CA ILE A 1 -16.02 -18.56 8.99
C ILE A 1 -14.84 -19.44 9.32
N GLU A 2 -15.05 -20.74 9.45
CA GLU A 2 -14.04 -21.69 9.91
C GLU A 2 -13.66 -22.74 8.84
N LYS A 3 -14.36 -22.76 7.72
CA LYS A 3 -14.19 -23.78 6.69
C LYS A 3 -13.78 -23.17 5.34
N ALA A 4 -12.78 -23.77 4.71
CA ALA A 4 -12.38 -23.45 3.35
C ALA A 4 -13.53 -23.70 2.34
N GLY A 5 -13.59 -22.91 1.29
CA GLY A 5 -14.63 -22.96 0.27
C GLY A 5 -15.97 -22.35 0.70
N THR A 6 -16.04 -21.71 1.87
CA THR A 6 -17.27 -21.05 2.33
C THR A 6 -17.57 -19.83 1.47
N THR A 7 -18.82 -19.72 1.03
CA THR A 7 -19.40 -18.50 0.48
C THR A 7 -20.46 -17.99 1.43
N LEU A 8 -20.31 -16.74 1.91
CA LEU A 8 -21.34 -15.99 2.62
C LEU A 8 -21.96 -15.03 1.62
N GLU A 9 -23.27 -15.07 1.44
CA GLU A 9 -23.94 -14.30 0.39
C GLU A 9 -25.22 -13.66 0.89
N ASN A 10 -25.43 -12.38 0.54
CA ASN A 10 -26.64 -11.61 0.81
C ASN A 10 -26.98 -11.50 2.31
N GLU A 11 -25.96 -11.38 3.15
CA GLU A 11 -26.09 -11.37 4.61
C GLU A 11 -25.69 -10.03 5.22
N THR A 12 -26.29 -9.74 6.38
CA THR A 12 -25.85 -8.64 7.25
C THR A 12 -25.35 -9.20 8.57
N VAL A 13 -24.07 -8.95 8.86
CA VAL A 13 -23.41 -9.31 10.12
C VAL A 13 -23.45 -8.11 11.06
N LEU A 14 -24.11 -8.23 12.21
CA LEU A 14 -24.31 -7.11 13.15
C LEU A 14 -23.05 -6.75 13.96
N GLY A 15 -22.11 -7.67 14.09
CA GLY A 15 -20.84 -7.48 14.79
C GLY A 15 -19.65 -7.69 13.86
N ASP A 16 -18.55 -8.22 14.42
CA ASP A 16 -17.36 -8.57 13.66
C ASP A 16 -17.52 -9.90 12.93
N LEU A 17 -16.91 -10.00 11.75
CA LEU A 17 -16.80 -11.24 11.00
C LEU A 17 -15.36 -11.72 11.02
N VAL A 18 -15.15 -12.95 11.53
CA VAL A 18 -13.81 -13.57 11.55
C VAL A 18 -13.71 -14.65 10.48
N ILE A 19 -12.71 -14.54 9.61
CA ILE A 19 -12.24 -15.64 8.76
C ILE A 19 -11.12 -16.33 9.53
N ALA A 20 -11.43 -17.46 10.14
CA ALA A 20 -10.62 -18.12 11.15
C ALA A 20 -9.35 -18.77 10.56
N GLU A 21 -8.35 -19.00 11.40
CA GLU A 21 -7.11 -19.69 11.04
C GLU A 21 -7.36 -21.12 10.48
N SER A 22 -8.43 -21.78 10.91
CA SER A 22 -8.84 -23.10 10.43
C SER A 22 -9.18 -23.17 8.95
N VAL A 23 -9.45 -22.02 8.31
CA VAL A 23 -9.58 -21.93 6.82
C VAL A 23 -8.25 -22.27 6.13
N GLY A 24 -7.11 -22.09 6.82
CA GLY A 24 -5.78 -22.41 6.29
C GLY A 24 -5.47 -21.62 5.02
N GLU A 25 -5.07 -22.31 3.97
CA GLU A 25 -4.79 -21.75 2.64
C GLU A 25 -6.02 -21.79 1.70
N GLY A 26 -7.19 -22.08 2.24
CA GLY A 26 -8.42 -22.25 1.45
C GLY A 26 -9.08 -20.92 1.06
N ASN A 27 -10.04 -21.01 0.16
CA ASN A 27 -10.78 -19.86 -0.33
C ASN A 27 -11.97 -19.51 0.56
N VAL A 28 -12.28 -18.21 0.63
CA VAL A 28 -13.52 -17.68 1.22
C VAL A 28 -14.08 -16.62 0.30
N THR A 29 -15.38 -16.60 0.11
CA THR A 29 -16.07 -15.58 -0.68
C THR A 29 -17.11 -14.89 0.18
N LEU A 30 -17.06 -13.57 0.25
CA LEU A 30 -18.12 -12.72 0.74
C LEU A 30 -18.76 -12.04 -0.47
N LYS A 31 -20.08 -12.22 -0.66
CA LYS A 31 -20.80 -11.67 -1.80
C LYS A 31 -22.06 -10.94 -1.33
N ASN A 32 -22.17 -9.66 -1.66
CA ASN A 32 -23.26 -8.79 -1.20
C ASN A 32 -23.44 -8.85 0.33
N VAL A 33 -22.32 -8.74 1.06
CA VAL A 33 -22.30 -8.85 2.53
C VAL A 33 -22.07 -7.48 3.14
N THR A 34 -22.90 -7.12 4.13
CA THR A 34 -22.67 -5.93 4.97
C THR A 34 -22.24 -6.39 6.34
N VAL A 35 -21.08 -5.93 6.80
CA VAL A 35 -20.56 -6.17 8.16
C VAL A 35 -20.58 -4.84 8.91
N LEU A 36 -21.37 -4.71 9.97
CA LEU A 36 -21.46 -3.47 10.75
C LEU A 36 -20.22 -3.25 11.62
N GLY A 37 -19.57 -4.32 12.06
CA GLY A 37 -18.27 -4.29 12.75
C GLY A 37 -17.10 -4.39 11.78
N SER A 38 -16.04 -5.05 12.21
CA SER A 38 -14.82 -5.30 11.45
C SER A 38 -14.80 -6.69 10.79
N VAL A 39 -14.00 -6.85 9.74
CA VAL A 39 -13.68 -8.16 9.18
C VAL A 39 -12.23 -8.50 9.56
N ILE A 40 -12.02 -9.63 10.25
CA ILE A 40 -10.71 -10.07 10.70
C ILE A 40 -10.31 -11.30 9.90
N VAL A 41 -9.25 -11.18 9.10
CA VAL A 41 -8.77 -12.24 8.20
C VAL A 41 -7.56 -12.91 8.81
N LYS A 42 -7.75 -14.08 9.41
CA LYS A 42 -6.72 -14.95 10.00
C LYS A 42 -6.45 -16.21 9.20
N GLY A 43 -7.26 -16.47 8.19
CA GLY A 43 -7.14 -17.59 7.26
C GLY A 43 -7.32 -17.13 5.82
N GLY A 44 -7.11 -18.04 4.88
CA GLY A 44 -7.11 -17.75 3.45
C GLY A 44 -5.70 -17.77 2.88
N GLY A 45 -5.54 -18.25 1.66
CA GLY A 45 -4.25 -18.43 1.02
C GLY A 45 -3.96 -17.42 -0.09
N ALA A 46 -2.93 -17.72 -0.85
CA ALA A 46 -2.45 -16.88 -1.95
C ALA A 46 -3.47 -16.66 -3.08
N ASN A 47 -4.57 -17.41 -3.10
CA ASN A 47 -5.55 -17.31 -4.20
C ASN A 47 -6.90 -16.71 -3.77
N SER A 48 -7.14 -16.13 -2.49
CA SER A 48 -8.49 -16.43 -2.19
C SER A 48 -9.28 -15.93 -1.03
N VAL A 49 -9.19 -14.69 -0.68
CA VAL A 49 -10.30 -14.04 0.02
C VAL A 49 -10.96 -13.07 -0.95
N TYR A 50 -12.18 -13.38 -1.36
CA TYR A 50 -12.92 -12.59 -2.35
C TYR A 50 -13.96 -11.73 -1.65
N PHE A 51 -13.92 -10.42 -1.89
CA PHE A 51 -14.95 -9.48 -1.49
C PHE A 51 -15.63 -8.95 -2.75
N ASP A 52 -16.91 -9.28 -2.92
CA ASP A 52 -17.74 -8.91 -4.05
C ASP A 52 -18.98 -8.18 -3.54
N GLY A 53 -19.05 -6.87 -3.74
CA GLY A 53 -20.14 -6.05 -3.20
C GLY A 53 -20.16 -6.01 -1.66
N VAL A 54 -19.01 -6.00 -1.01
CA VAL A 54 -18.88 -6.04 0.45
C VAL A 54 -18.77 -4.63 1.04
N ARG A 55 -19.51 -4.38 2.11
CA ARG A 55 -19.46 -3.14 2.89
C ARG A 55 -19.06 -3.46 4.33
N VAL A 56 -18.07 -2.75 4.86
CA VAL A 56 -17.56 -2.95 6.22
C VAL A 56 -17.62 -1.62 6.97
N GLY A 57 -18.36 -1.61 8.07
CA GLY A 57 -18.51 -0.42 8.92
C GLY A 57 -17.27 -0.11 9.77
N GLY A 58 -16.54 -1.14 10.18
CA GLY A 58 -15.25 -1.04 10.86
C GLY A 58 -14.07 -1.17 9.91
N ALA A 59 -13.01 -1.85 10.34
CA ALA A 59 -11.81 -2.12 9.53
C ALA A 59 -11.79 -3.54 8.98
N VAL A 60 -11.14 -3.73 7.83
CA VAL A 60 -10.68 -5.04 7.37
C VAL A 60 -9.26 -5.23 7.88
N ARG A 61 -9.05 -6.21 8.76
CA ARG A 61 -7.74 -6.51 9.35
C ARG A 61 -7.13 -7.76 8.70
N LEU A 62 -5.98 -7.61 8.05
CA LEU A 62 -5.26 -8.71 7.41
C LEU A 62 -4.18 -9.22 8.37
N GLU A 63 -4.52 -10.29 9.11
CA GLU A 63 -3.69 -10.91 10.14
C GLU A 63 -3.14 -12.28 9.72
N LYS A 64 -3.14 -12.57 8.40
CA LYS A 64 -2.59 -13.80 7.80
C LYS A 64 -1.50 -13.44 6.80
N GLU A 65 -0.31 -14.00 7.00
CA GLU A 65 0.79 -13.84 6.05
C GLU A 65 0.49 -14.55 4.73
N GLY A 66 0.75 -13.85 3.62
CA GLY A 66 0.57 -14.36 2.27
C GLY A 66 -0.89 -14.40 1.79
N VAL A 67 -1.84 -13.88 2.58
CA VAL A 67 -3.23 -13.79 2.14
C VAL A 67 -3.37 -12.88 0.93
N HIS A 68 -4.22 -13.27 -0.01
CA HIS A 68 -4.58 -12.48 -1.17
C HIS A 68 -6.04 -12.01 -1.05
N LEU A 69 -6.24 -10.74 -0.74
CA LEU A 69 -7.55 -10.10 -0.76
C LEU A 69 -7.88 -9.62 -2.18
N ARG A 70 -9.01 -10.08 -2.72
CA ARG A 70 -9.48 -9.71 -4.06
C ARG A 70 -10.78 -8.94 -3.98
N LEU A 71 -10.78 -7.72 -4.51
CA LEU A 71 -11.94 -6.82 -4.50
C LEU A 71 -12.66 -6.84 -5.83
N ARG A 72 -13.98 -6.88 -5.77
CA ARG A 72 -14.89 -6.92 -6.92
C ARG A 72 -16.12 -6.06 -6.70
N GLY A 73 -16.79 -5.73 -7.79
CA GLY A 73 -18.06 -5.02 -7.78
C GLY A 73 -18.00 -3.72 -7.00
N ASP A 74 -19.11 -3.35 -6.37
CA ASP A 74 -19.26 -2.14 -5.58
C ASP A 74 -18.77 -2.29 -4.11
N THR A 75 -17.71 -3.10 -3.90
CA THR A 75 -17.08 -3.25 -2.59
C THR A 75 -16.57 -1.91 -2.08
N ALA A 76 -16.93 -1.55 -0.84
CA ALA A 76 -16.55 -0.29 -0.21
C ALA A 76 -15.88 -0.56 1.13
N LEU A 77 -14.60 -0.22 1.25
CA LEU A 77 -13.77 -0.40 2.44
C LEU A 77 -13.15 0.95 2.83
N GLU A 78 -13.63 1.51 3.93
CA GLU A 78 -13.12 2.80 4.42
C GLU A 78 -11.76 2.65 5.14
N ARG A 79 -11.48 1.47 5.70
CA ARG A 79 -10.23 1.20 6.39
C ARG A 79 -9.79 -0.25 6.21
N VAL A 80 -8.53 -0.42 5.80
CA VAL A 80 -7.85 -1.71 5.74
C VAL A 80 -6.57 -1.63 6.56
N GLU A 81 -6.37 -2.58 7.48
CA GLU A 81 -5.20 -2.68 8.34
C GLU A 81 -4.40 -3.92 7.97
N ILE A 82 -3.14 -3.75 7.65
CA ILE A 82 -2.21 -4.82 7.27
C ILE A 82 -1.27 -5.09 8.44
N GLY A 83 -1.50 -6.19 9.14
CA GLY A 83 -0.66 -6.67 10.23
C GLY A 83 0.43 -7.67 9.80
N LEU A 84 0.31 -8.26 8.62
CA LEU A 84 1.26 -9.20 8.03
C LEU A 84 1.33 -9.03 6.51
N PRO A 85 2.47 -9.35 5.86
CA PRO A 85 2.63 -9.22 4.41
C PRO A 85 1.55 -9.96 3.63
N CYS A 86 0.95 -9.26 2.68
CA CYS A 86 -0.20 -9.73 1.92
C CYS A 86 -0.23 -9.12 0.51
N ARG A 87 -1.19 -9.55 -0.29
CA ARG A 87 -1.49 -8.97 -1.59
C ARG A 87 -2.94 -8.50 -1.63
N ILE A 88 -3.17 -7.29 -2.13
CA ILE A 88 -4.52 -6.74 -2.34
C ILE A 88 -4.66 -6.40 -3.82
N THR A 89 -5.65 -7.01 -4.48
CA THR A 89 -5.90 -6.77 -5.91
C THR A 89 -7.38 -6.46 -6.14
N ARG A 90 -7.65 -5.92 -7.31
CA ARG A 90 -9.01 -5.75 -7.84
C ARG A 90 -9.16 -6.45 -9.18
N ASP A 91 -10.37 -6.80 -9.55
CA ASP A 91 -10.69 -7.11 -10.93
C ASP A 91 -11.32 -5.91 -11.66
N SER A 92 -11.68 -6.11 -12.92
CA SER A 92 -12.23 -5.04 -13.78
C SER A 92 -13.61 -4.53 -13.35
N THR A 93 -14.29 -5.21 -12.43
CA THR A 93 -15.62 -4.80 -11.93
C THR A 93 -15.53 -3.88 -10.72
N PHE A 94 -14.36 -3.78 -10.07
CA PHE A 94 -14.14 -2.87 -8.96
C PHE A 94 -13.78 -1.47 -9.48
N GLU A 95 -14.68 -0.52 -9.29
CA GLU A 95 -14.50 0.87 -9.75
C GLU A 95 -14.08 1.83 -8.62
N GLY A 96 -13.99 1.35 -7.39
CA GLY A 96 -13.72 2.17 -6.21
C GLY A 96 -12.22 2.38 -5.91
N ALA A 97 -11.98 3.02 -4.77
CA ALA A 97 -10.68 3.09 -4.12
C ALA A 97 -10.84 2.73 -2.63
N LEU A 98 -9.80 2.20 -2.02
CA LEU A 98 -9.75 2.04 -0.56
C LEU A 98 -9.74 3.42 0.10
N GLY A 99 -10.39 3.57 1.24
CA GLY A 99 -10.32 4.79 2.05
C GLY A 99 -8.91 4.94 2.63
N ALA A 100 -8.67 4.42 3.82
CA ALA A 100 -7.36 4.38 4.46
C ALA A 100 -6.77 2.96 4.46
N LEU A 101 -5.52 2.83 4.02
CA LEU A 101 -4.73 1.62 4.11
C LEU A 101 -3.60 1.85 5.11
N VAL A 102 -3.65 1.16 6.24
CA VAL A 102 -2.66 1.28 7.33
C VAL A 102 -1.79 0.03 7.35
N ILE A 103 -0.49 0.22 7.20
CA ILE A 103 0.51 -0.86 7.21
C ILE A 103 1.29 -0.76 8.51
N ASP A 104 0.95 -1.64 9.45
CA ASP A 104 1.59 -1.73 10.75
C ASP A 104 1.86 -3.21 11.08
N LEU A 105 3.03 -3.68 10.70
CA LEU A 105 3.38 -5.09 10.87
C LEU A 105 3.70 -5.42 12.33
N ALA A 106 3.06 -6.43 12.85
CA ALA A 106 3.31 -6.96 14.20
C ALA A 106 4.75 -7.48 14.40
N LYS A 107 5.45 -7.79 13.29
CA LYS A 107 6.86 -8.21 13.27
C LYS A 107 7.49 -7.86 11.92
N GLU A 108 8.78 -7.60 11.92
CA GLU A 108 9.53 -7.39 10.68
C GLU A 108 9.42 -8.60 9.74
N SER A 109 9.29 -8.32 8.45
CA SER A 109 9.26 -9.33 7.39
C SER A 109 10.02 -8.83 6.17
N ALA A 110 10.77 -9.72 5.54
CA ALA A 110 11.40 -9.47 4.25
C ALA A 110 10.42 -9.62 3.07
N LYS A 111 9.22 -10.16 3.31
CA LYS A 111 8.20 -10.33 2.29
C LYS A 111 7.58 -9.00 1.92
N GLU A 112 7.34 -8.82 0.61
CA GLU A 112 6.74 -7.61 0.06
C GLU A 112 5.22 -7.60 0.24
N ILE A 113 4.68 -6.43 0.55
CA ILE A 113 3.24 -6.15 0.47
C ILE A 113 2.96 -5.60 -0.93
N GLN A 114 2.00 -6.22 -1.63
CA GLN A 114 1.61 -5.82 -2.98
C GLN A 114 0.24 -5.15 -2.96
N ILE A 115 0.18 -3.89 -3.40
CA ILE A 115 -1.05 -3.09 -3.45
C ILE A 115 -1.36 -2.77 -4.91
N GLU A 116 -2.42 -3.43 -5.43
CA GLU A 116 -2.88 -3.30 -6.82
C GLU A 116 -4.29 -2.69 -6.90
N VAL A 117 -4.66 -1.96 -5.86
CA VAL A 117 -5.96 -1.27 -5.72
C VAL A 117 -5.71 0.18 -5.39
N PRO A 118 -6.38 1.14 -6.05
CA PRO A 118 -6.26 2.54 -5.70
C PRO A 118 -6.64 2.79 -4.24
N ALA A 119 -5.95 3.73 -3.60
CA ALA A 119 -6.23 4.12 -2.23
C ALA A 119 -6.20 5.65 -2.08
N LYS A 120 -7.11 6.20 -1.28
CA LYS A 120 -7.09 7.63 -0.96
C LYS A 120 -5.92 7.96 -0.04
N ARG A 121 -5.68 7.10 0.96
CA ARG A 121 -4.58 7.29 1.91
C ARG A 121 -3.88 5.98 2.22
N VAL A 122 -2.55 6.03 2.24
CA VAL A 122 -1.70 4.94 2.72
C VAL A 122 -0.82 5.48 3.85
N GLU A 123 -0.78 4.77 4.97
CA GLU A 123 0.07 5.05 6.12
C GLU A 123 1.00 3.85 6.35
N LEU A 124 2.31 4.08 6.23
CA LEU A 124 3.34 3.09 6.50
C LEU A 124 3.94 3.38 7.88
N LEU A 125 3.59 2.56 8.86
CA LEU A 125 3.94 2.75 10.27
C LEU A 125 5.05 1.81 10.76
N SER A 126 5.46 0.83 9.96
CA SER A 126 6.48 -0.15 10.33
C SER A 126 7.43 -0.42 9.16
N ARG A 127 8.65 -0.87 9.47
CA ARG A 127 9.63 -1.27 8.46
C ARG A 127 9.13 -2.46 7.65
N THR A 128 8.97 -2.27 6.34
CA THR A 128 8.58 -3.32 5.38
C THR A 128 8.88 -2.91 3.94
N ASN A 129 8.72 -3.86 3.02
CA ASN A 129 8.82 -3.63 1.59
C ASN A 129 7.40 -3.53 1.01
N VAL A 130 7.12 -2.44 0.29
CA VAL A 130 5.82 -2.20 -0.32
C VAL A 130 5.97 -1.95 -1.81
N ALA A 131 5.22 -2.67 -2.64
CA ALA A 131 5.07 -2.41 -4.06
C ALA A 131 3.69 -1.82 -4.35
N LEU A 132 3.68 -0.62 -4.92
CA LEU A 132 2.47 0.07 -5.39
C LEU A 132 2.29 -0.17 -6.88
N ASN A 133 1.21 -0.84 -7.25
CA ASN A 133 0.75 -1.09 -8.61
C ASN A 133 -0.57 -0.36 -8.94
N ALA A 134 -0.98 0.59 -8.11
CA ALA A 134 -2.16 1.43 -8.32
C ALA A 134 -1.97 2.79 -7.67
N ASP A 135 -2.74 3.77 -8.12
CA ASP A 135 -2.62 5.15 -7.69
C ASP A 135 -2.99 5.35 -6.22
N VAL A 136 -2.30 6.29 -5.59
CA VAL A 136 -2.52 6.70 -4.20
C VAL A 136 -2.61 8.22 -4.14
N GLU A 137 -3.66 8.75 -3.51
CA GLU A 137 -3.80 10.21 -3.39
C GLU A 137 -2.79 10.78 -2.39
N THR A 138 -2.72 10.19 -1.18
CA THR A 138 -1.75 10.59 -0.14
C THR A 138 -1.07 9.37 0.47
N LEU A 139 0.26 9.42 0.60
CA LEU A 139 1.05 8.40 1.27
C LEU A 139 1.93 9.03 2.32
N ARG A 140 1.86 8.53 3.55
CA ARG A 140 2.74 8.93 4.64
C ARG A 140 3.60 7.76 5.09
N ILE A 141 4.90 8.03 5.23
CA ILE A 141 5.87 7.10 5.84
C ILE A 141 6.27 7.67 7.19
N ASP A 142 5.84 6.99 8.25
CA ASP A 142 6.09 7.40 9.63
C ASP A 142 7.54 7.14 10.04
N ARG A 143 7.99 7.79 11.12
CA ARG A 143 9.33 7.63 11.68
C ARG A 143 9.68 6.19 12.04
N ASP A 144 8.69 5.40 12.44
CA ASP A 144 8.87 4.01 12.87
C ASP A 144 9.07 3.05 11.68
N ALA A 145 8.88 3.54 10.44
CA ALA A 145 9.15 2.81 9.20
C ALA A 145 10.60 2.94 8.71
N GLU A 146 11.54 3.25 9.58
CA GLU A 146 12.98 3.39 9.27
C GLU A 146 13.53 2.18 8.52
N GLY A 147 14.14 2.41 7.35
CA GLY A 147 14.69 1.37 6.48
C GLY A 147 13.65 0.64 5.61
N ALA A 148 12.41 1.11 5.55
CA ALA A 148 11.42 0.60 4.62
C ALA A 148 11.82 0.86 3.16
N GLN A 149 11.27 0.03 2.26
CA GLN A 149 11.43 0.18 0.81
C GLN A 149 10.05 0.37 0.17
N LEU A 150 9.93 1.40 -0.66
CA LEU A 150 8.73 1.68 -1.42
C LEU A 150 9.04 1.63 -2.91
N ASP A 151 8.43 0.69 -3.61
CA ASP A 151 8.56 0.54 -5.06
C ASP A 151 7.28 1.03 -5.75
N ILE A 152 7.37 2.17 -6.45
CA ILE A 152 6.26 2.78 -7.19
C ILE A 152 6.37 2.35 -8.65
N LYS A 153 5.50 1.42 -9.05
CA LYS A 153 5.57 0.78 -10.36
C LYS A 153 5.25 1.75 -11.50
N ARG A 154 5.63 1.38 -12.70
CA ARG A 154 5.39 2.16 -13.93
C ARG A 154 3.90 2.46 -14.11
N GLY A 155 3.58 3.72 -14.39
CA GLY A 155 2.22 4.17 -14.63
C GLY A 155 1.41 4.45 -13.36
N VAL A 156 2.02 4.24 -12.18
CA VAL A 156 1.41 4.57 -10.89
C VAL A 156 1.73 6.01 -10.51
N MET A 157 0.73 6.72 -10.00
CA MET A 157 0.85 8.07 -9.49
C MET A 157 0.59 8.11 -7.98
N VAL A 158 1.49 8.79 -7.25
CA VAL A 158 1.30 9.18 -5.86
C VAL A 158 1.14 10.70 -5.83
N GLY A 159 0.00 11.20 -5.39
CA GLY A 159 -0.31 12.62 -5.36
C GLY A 159 0.59 13.36 -4.37
N GLU A 160 0.56 12.97 -3.12
CA GLU A 160 1.41 13.52 -2.06
C GLU A 160 2.12 12.38 -1.31
N LEU A 161 3.45 12.50 -1.15
CA LEU A 161 4.26 11.57 -0.39
C LEU A 161 5.01 12.35 0.70
N SER A 162 4.68 12.07 1.97
CA SER A 162 5.40 12.63 3.12
C SER A 162 6.25 11.57 3.81
N ILE A 163 7.49 11.91 4.16
CA ILE A 163 8.50 10.96 4.66
C ILE A 163 9.13 11.48 5.93
N ASP A 164 8.89 10.78 7.03
CA ASP A 164 9.42 11.05 8.37
C ASP A 164 10.52 10.05 8.81
N ALA A 165 10.94 9.12 7.93
CA ALA A 165 11.97 8.10 8.16
C ALA A 165 12.97 8.01 7.00
N ARG A 166 14.17 7.46 7.25
CA ARG A 166 15.12 7.15 6.16
C ARG A 166 14.66 5.89 5.43
N VAL A 167 14.28 6.05 4.18
CA VAL A 167 13.73 4.97 3.35
C VAL A 167 14.33 4.99 1.96
N ALA A 168 14.16 3.87 1.23
CA ALA A 168 14.51 3.78 -0.17
C ALA A 168 13.24 3.83 -1.04
N LEU A 169 13.18 4.83 -1.91
CA LEU A 169 12.17 4.93 -2.96
C LEU A 169 12.74 4.36 -4.25
N THR A 170 12.00 3.45 -4.87
CA THR A 170 12.41 2.78 -6.12
C THR A 170 11.28 2.80 -7.14
N GLY A 171 11.56 2.35 -8.35
CA GLY A 171 10.56 2.15 -9.38
C GLY A 171 10.62 3.14 -10.54
N SER A 172 9.49 3.31 -11.22
CA SER A 172 9.37 4.13 -12.43
C SER A 172 8.02 4.85 -12.55
N GLY A 173 7.35 5.03 -11.43
CA GLY A 173 6.10 5.79 -11.31
C GLY A 173 6.33 7.29 -11.17
N LEU A 174 5.28 7.99 -10.78
CA LEU A 174 5.24 9.43 -10.60
C LEU A 174 4.87 9.79 -9.16
N VAL A 175 5.64 10.66 -8.52
CA VAL A 175 5.27 11.36 -7.28
C VAL A 175 5.07 12.84 -7.61
N VAL A 176 3.85 13.35 -7.43
CA VAL A 176 3.53 14.74 -7.76
C VAL A 176 4.14 15.69 -6.73
N SER A 177 3.99 15.39 -5.45
CA SER A 177 4.57 16.20 -4.36
C SER A 177 5.27 15.27 -3.35
N LEU A 178 6.55 15.53 -3.10
CA LEU A 178 7.36 14.83 -2.11
C LEU A 178 7.77 15.81 -1.00
N VAL A 179 7.42 15.50 0.23
CA VAL A 179 7.87 16.24 1.43
C VAL A 179 8.73 15.33 2.29
N VAL A 180 9.91 15.78 2.68
CA VAL A 180 10.87 14.99 3.44
C VAL A 180 11.28 15.75 4.70
N SER A 181 11.06 15.14 5.87
CA SER A 181 11.39 15.70 7.18
C SER A 181 12.72 15.16 7.77
N VAL A 182 13.36 14.19 7.07
CA VAL A 182 14.61 13.56 7.50
C VAL A 182 15.63 13.51 6.37
N SER A 183 16.92 13.57 6.71
CA SER A 183 17.99 13.38 5.74
C SER A 183 18.28 11.88 5.51
N GLY A 184 18.78 11.51 4.33
CA GLY A 184 19.17 10.13 4.01
C GLY A 184 18.10 9.30 3.30
N VAL A 185 17.03 9.92 2.83
CA VAL A 185 16.11 9.31 1.87
C VAL A 185 16.83 9.11 0.54
N THR A 186 16.73 7.93 -0.03
CA THR A 186 17.34 7.59 -1.33
C THR A 186 16.27 7.35 -2.38
N VAL A 187 16.55 7.78 -3.62
CA VAL A 187 15.67 7.57 -4.77
C VAL A 187 16.46 6.86 -5.86
N SER A 188 15.92 5.79 -6.41
CA SER A 188 16.57 5.00 -7.47
C SER A 188 15.58 4.56 -8.55
N GLY A 189 16.10 4.02 -9.65
CA GLY A 189 15.31 3.64 -10.80
C GLY A 189 15.00 4.83 -11.71
N SER A 190 13.82 4.83 -12.31
CA SER A 190 13.33 5.90 -13.20
C SER A 190 12.15 6.67 -12.57
N LEU A 191 12.10 6.71 -11.23
CA LEU A 191 11.05 7.41 -10.49
C LEU A 191 11.09 8.90 -10.82
N THR A 192 9.93 9.47 -11.14
CA THR A 192 9.78 10.91 -11.40
C THR A 192 9.18 11.58 -10.19
N VAL A 193 9.76 12.70 -9.75
CA VAL A 193 9.23 13.55 -8.68
C VAL A 193 9.07 14.97 -9.25
N GLU A 194 7.83 15.49 -9.27
CA GLU A 194 7.56 16.82 -9.86
C GLU A 194 7.94 17.95 -8.91
N LYS A 195 7.60 17.81 -7.64
CA LYS A 195 7.89 18.82 -6.60
C LYS A 195 8.52 18.16 -5.40
N THR A 196 9.55 18.78 -4.84
CA THR A 196 10.19 18.32 -3.61
C THR A 196 10.28 19.46 -2.61
N GLY A 197 9.76 19.23 -1.41
CA GLY A 197 9.91 20.08 -0.24
C GLY A 197 10.74 19.38 0.84
N THR A 198 11.40 20.17 1.70
CA THR A 198 12.09 19.65 2.89
C THR A 198 11.64 20.44 4.12
N GLU A 199 11.48 19.74 5.24
CA GLU A 199 11.08 20.31 6.51
C GLU A 199 12.17 20.06 7.59
N GLY A 200 12.17 20.81 8.67
CA GLY A 200 13.03 20.57 9.82
C GLY A 200 14.54 20.58 9.53
N GLY A 201 15.00 21.23 8.45
CA GLY A 201 16.40 21.23 8.05
C GLY A 201 16.88 19.94 7.38
N ALA A 202 15.99 19.07 6.98
CA ALA A 202 16.31 17.87 6.21
C ALA A 202 16.98 18.20 4.88
N LYS A 203 17.82 17.29 4.39
CA LYS A 203 18.40 17.40 3.04
C LYS A 203 17.48 16.73 2.04
N ALA A 204 17.43 17.30 0.83
CA ALA A 204 16.71 16.66 -0.28
C ALA A 204 17.19 15.22 -0.51
N PRO A 205 16.33 14.34 -1.01
CA PRO A 205 16.67 12.95 -1.31
C PRO A 205 17.89 12.85 -2.23
N THR A 206 18.71 11.84 -2.01
CA THR A 206 19.87 11.55 -2.86
C THR A 206 19.49 10.51 -3.92
N THR A 207 19.93 10.73 -5.17
CA THR A 207 19.77 9.75 -6.24
C THR A 207 20.93 8.76 -6.21
N SER A 208 20.66 7.47 -5.99
CA SER A 208 21.64 6.42 -6.17
C SER A 208 21.69 6.03 -7.65
N GLY A 209 22.61 6.67 -8.41
CA GLY A 209 22.95 6.22 -9.75
C GLY A 209 23.77 4.91 -9.64
N GLY A 210 23.27 3.82 -10.21
CA GLY A 210 24.04 2.59 -10.32
C GLY A 210 25.27 2.82 -11.21
N SER A 211 26.46 2.88 -10.60
CA SER A 211 27.70 2.70 -11.30
C SER A 211 27.87 1.21 -11.59
N SER A 212 27.50 0.78 -12.78
CA SER A 212 27.95 -0.50 -13.32
C SER A 212 28.57 -0.25 -14.70
N GLY A 213 29.89 -0.38 -14.77
CA GLY A 213 30.57 -0.54 -16.03
C GLY A 213 30.07 -1.81 -16.73
N GLY A 214 29.65 -1.70 -18.01
CA GLY A 214 29.20 -2.82 -18.83
C GLY A 214 28.31 -2.30 -19.96
N SER A 215 28.94 -2.17 -21.14
CA SER A 215 28.32 -1.79 -22.40
C SER A 215 27.18 -2.71 -22.80
N SER A 216 25.95 -2.18 -22.89
CA SER A 216 24.93 -2.58 -23.85
C SER A 216 23.78 -1.56 -23.84
N GLY A 217 23.41 -1.07 -25.03
CA GLY A 217 22.55 0.09 -25.21
C GLY A 217 21.10 -0.07 -24.70
N GLY A 218 20.87 0.33 -23.49
CA GLY A 218 19.56 0.61 -22.94
C GLY A 218 19.50 2.10 -22.61
N SER A 219 18.50 2.80 -23.12
CA SER A 219 18.28 4.23 -22.85
C SER A 219 18.01 4.44 -21.36
N TYR A 220 19.01 4.92 -20.63
CA TYR A 220 18.92 5.33 -19.25
C TYR A 220 18.13 6.64 -19.18
N VAL A 221 16.95 6.62 -18.57
CA VAL A 221 16.21 7.83 -18.24
C VAL A 221 16.59 8.22 -16.80
N PRO A 222 17.30 9.33 -16.59
CA PRO A 222 17.68 9.75 -15.24
C PRO A 222 16.47 10.13 -14.41
N VAL A 223 16.52 9.84 -13.12
CA VAL A 223 15.55 10.34 -12.13
C VAL A 223 15.51 11.86 -12.20
N LYS A 224 14.37 12.42 -12.60
CA LYS A 224 14.18 13.86 -12.68
C LYS A 224 13.55 14.35 -11.37
N ILE A 225 14.36 14.88 -10.46
CA ILE A 225 13.88 15.61 -9.29
C ILE A 225 13.81 17.09 -9.67
N VAL A 226 12.61 17.64 -9.71
CA VAL A 226 12.42 19.08 -9.91
C VAL A 226 12.32 19.73 -8.53
N THR A 227 13.39 20.38 -8.09
CA THR A 227 13.38 21.13 -6.83
C THR A 227 12.69 22.49 -7.05
N GLY A 228 11.45 22.61 -6.58
CA GLY A 228 10.78 23.89 -6.44
C GLY A 228 10.64 24.21 -4.96
N ALA A 229 11.22 25.32 -4.50
CA ALA A 229 10.99 25.81 -3.14
C ALA A 229 9.49 26.18 -3.03
N ALA A 230 8.71 25.40 -2.30
CA ALA A 230 7.40 25.85 -1.84
C ALA A 230 7.65 26.82 -0.68
N ALA A 231 7.39 28.10 -0.88
CA ALA A 231 7.31 29.06 0.21
C ALA A 231 6.17 28.66 1.13
N VAL A 232 6.48 28.33 2.37
CA VAL A 232 5.48 28.19 3.44
C VAL A 232 4.95 29.58 3.72
N PRO A 233 3.63 29.85 3.65
CA PRO A 233 3.10 31.12 4.10
C PRO A 233 3.26 31.21 5.62
N ASP A 234 3.94 32.24 6.09
CA ASP A 234 3.98 32.64 7.49
C ASP A 234 2.56 32.93 7.99
N VAL A 235 2.14 32.28 9.07
CA VAL A 235 0.93 32.59 9.85
C VAL A 235 1.35 33.25 11.14
#